data_dc8800f7479cf9beb1b98595269f9db1
#
_entry.id   dc8800f7479cf9beb1b98595269f9db1
#
_cell.length_a   1.000
_cell.length_b   1.000
_cell.length_c   1.000
_cell.angle_alpha   90.00
_cell.angle_beta   90.00
_cell.angle_gamma   90.00
#
_symmetry.space_group_name_H-M   'P 1'
#
loop_
_entity.id
_entity.type
_entity.pdbx_description
1 polymer ?
#
loop_
_entity_poly.entity_id
_entity_poly.type
_entity_poly.pdbx_seq_one_letter_code
_entity_poly.pdbx_strand_id
1 'polypeptide(L)'
;MHSHFNEVAHSFVFAKFKNAESFEEIQEFLNESIKDSCEGLMIKTLDVNATYEPSKRSLNWLKLKKDYLDEGAFADSIDLVVVGADWGKGKRAGVFGSFLLACYDENLE
;
A
#
# COMPACT_ATOMS: atom_id res chain seq x y z
N MET A 1 0.70 -1.51 -25.93
CA MET A 1 0.01 -0.37 -25.32
C MET A 1 0.65 0.95 -25.75
N HIS A 2 1.95 1.18 -25.49
CA HIS A 2 2.68 2.38 -25.90
C HIS A 2 2.65 2.70 -27.42
N SER A 3 2.47 1.69 -28.26
CA SER A 3 2.36 1.85 -29.72
C SER A 3 0.97 2.30 -30.21
N HIS A 4 -0.04 2.30 -29.35
CA HIS A 4 -1.43 2.56 -29.70
C HIS A 4 -2.03 3.80 -29.03
N PHE A 5 -1.34 4.33 -28.03
CA PHE A 5 -1.79 5.50 -27.29
C PHE A 5 -0.67 6.51 -27.19
N ASN A 6 -1.01 7.78 -27.42
CA ASN A 6 -0.09 8.90 -27.23
C ASN A 6 -0.37 9.54 -25.87
N GLU A 7 0.67 9.90 -25.16
CA GLU A 7 0.55 10.65 -23.91
C GLU A 7 0.06 12.07 -24.20
N VAL A 8 -0.83 12.56 -23.35
CA VAL A 8 -1.33 13.93 -23.36
C VAL A 8 -1.11 14.51 -21.97
N ALA A 9 -0.26 15.53 -21.89
CA ALA A 9 0.07 16.16 -20.61
C ALA A 9 -1.19 16.56 -19.85
N HIS A 10 -1.20 16.29 -18.54
CA HIS A 10 -2.32 16.52 -17.60
C HIS A 10 -3.62 15.75 -17.87
N SER A 11 -3.66 14.89 -18.90
CA SER A 11 -4.85 14.12 -19.26
C SER A 11 -4.62 12.63 -19.28
N PHE A 12 -3.54 12.17 -19.90
CA PHE A 12 -3.20 10.76 -19.99
C PHE A 12 -1.68 10.59 -20.09
N VAL A 13 -1.09 9.90 -19.12
CA VAL A 13 0.31 9.51 -19.12
C VAL A 13 0.43 8.04 -18.72
N PHE A 14 1.44 7.35 -19.23
CA PHE A 14 1.74 6.00 -18.79
C PHE A 14 2.34 6.01 -17.38
N ALA A 15 2.00 4.99 -16.60
CA ALA A 15 2.63 4.79 -15.30
C ALA A 15 4.14 4.62 -15.47
N LYS A 16 4.92 5.29 -14.63
CA LYS A 16 6.37 5.09 -14.56
C LYS A 16 6.68 3.64 -14.21
N PHE A 17 7.68 3.06 -14.84
CA PHE A 17 8.17 1.73 -14.51
C PHE A 17 9.69 1.68 -14.60
N LYS A 18 10.29 0.75 -13.87
CA LYS A 18 11.73 0.46 -13.90
C LYS A 18 11.91 -1.05 -13.79
N ASN A 19 12.74 -1.62 -14.63
CA ASN A 19 13.24 -2.98 -14.41
C ASN A 19 14.39 -2.89 -13.41
N ALA A 20 14.31 -3.63 -12.33
CA ALA A 20 15.30 -3.63 -11.26
C ALA A 20 15.95 -5.01 -11.16
N GLU A 21 17.28 -5.02 -11.01
CA GLU A 21 18.09 -6.23 -10.82
C GLU A 21 18.57 -6.36 -9.37
N SER A 22 18.49 -5.28 -8.59
CA SER A 22 18.92 -5.25 -7.20
C SER A 22 17.85 -4.66 -6.26
N PHE A 23 17.99 -4.96 -4.98
CA PHE A 23 17.12 -4.40 -3.94
C PHE A 23 17.31 -2.88 -3.80
N GLU A 24 18.52 -2.41 -3.94
CA GLU A 24 18.87 -0.99 -3.87
C GLU A 24 18.12 -0.17 -4.92
N GLU A 25 18.04 -0.69 -6.14
CA GLU A 25 17.29 -0.03 -7.23
C GLU A 25 15.78 0.04 -6.94
N ILE A 26 15.23 -1.00 -6.32
CA ILE A 26 13.83 -1.01 -5.88
C ILE A 26 13.63 0.05 -4.79
N GLN A 27 14.53 0.15 -3.84
CA GLN A 27 14.45 1.11 -2.74
C GLN A 27 14.56 2.56 -3.24
N GLU A 28 15.47 2.82 -4.17
CA GLU A 28 15.58 4.14 -4.81
C GLU A 28 14.28 4.53 -5.51
N PHE A 29 13.73 3.62 -6.32
CA PHE A 29 12.50 3.88 -7.06
C PHE A 29 11.28 4.02 -6.14
N LEU A 30 11.26 3.30 -5.01
CA LEU A 30 10.25 3.49 -3.98
C LEU A 30 10.35 4.89 -3.34
N ASN A 31 11.55 5.33 -3.00
CA ASN A 31 11.77 6.67 -2.45
C ASN A 31 11.35 7.77 -3.44
N GLU A 32 11.59 7.56 -4.74
CA GLU A 32 11.09 8.47 -5.79
C GLU A 32 9.56 8.48 -5.81
N SER A 33 8.92 7.32 -5.78
CA SER A 33 7.45 7.23 -5.78
C SER A 33 6.80 7.92 -4.59
N ILE A 34 7.44 7.84 -3.42
CA ILE A 34 6.97 8.52 -2.20
C ILE A 34 7.10 10.04 -2.33
N LYS A 35 8.20 10.54 -2.91
CA LYS A 35 8.37 11.97 -3.22
C LYS A 35 7.31 12.48 -4.19
N ASP A 36 6.91 11.65 -5.14
CA ASP A 36 5.83 11.92 -6.10
C ASP A 36 4.41 11.74 -5.48
N SER A 37 4.32 11.58 -4.15
CA SER A 37 3.06 11.41 -3.40
C SER A 37 2.28 10.14 -3.78
N CYS A 38 2.98 9.09 -4.20
CA CYS A 38 2.39 7.77 -4.43
C CYS A 38 2.38 6.93 -3.14
N GLU A 39 1.47 5.96 -3.04
CA GLU A 39 1.41 5.02 -1.90
C GLU A 39 2.64 4.10 -1.80
N GLY A 40 3.35 3.91 -2.90
CA GLY A 40 4.47 2.98 -3.04
C GLY A 40 4.52 2.37 -4.43
N LEU A 41 5.03 1.14 -4.53
CA LEU A 41 5.27 0.44 -5.78
C LEU A 41 4.41 -0.81 -5.94
N MET A 42 4.19 -1.19 -7.19
CA MET A 42 3.76 -2.53 -7.56
C MET A 42 4.98 -3.27 -8.14
N ILE A 43 5.45 -4.28 -7.43
CA ILE A 43 6.56 -5.14 -7.88
C ILE A 43 5.98 -6.34 -8.59
N LYS A 44 6.50 -6.63 -9.78
CA LYS A 44 6.05 -7.73 -10.63
C LYS A 44 7.23 -8.58 -11.07
N THR A 45 7.05 -9.89 -11.12
CA THR A 45 8.03 -10.80 -11.73
C THR A 45 8.12 -10.56 -13.23
N LEU A 46 9.32 -10.61 -13.80
CA LEU A 46 9.55 -10.38 -15.24
C LEU A 46 9.62 -11.67 -16.03
N ASP A 47 10.42 -12.63 -15.57
CA ASP A 47 10.80 -13.81 -16.37
C ASP A 47 10.14 -15.11 -15.88
N VAL A 48 10.07 -15.29 -14.56
CA VAL A 48 9.54 -16.53 -13.98
C VAL A 48 8.13 -16.29 -13.47
N ASN A 49 7.18 -17.10 -13.92
CA ASN A 49 5.76 -16.98 -13.55
C ASN A 49 5.18 -15.57 -13.79
N ALA A 50 5.67 -14.87 -14.80
CA ALA A 50 5.21 -13.54 -15.18
C ALA A 50 3.83 -13.56 -15.85
N THR A 51 2.82 -13.99 -15.10
CA THR A 51 1.44 -14.15 -15.57
C THR A 51 0.61 -12.91 -15.30
N TYR A 52 -0.35 -12.63 -16.18
CA TYR A 52 -1.35 -11.59 -15.95
C TYR A 52 -2.54 -12.18 -15.18
N GLU A 53 -2.67 -11.81 -13.92
CA GLU A 53 -3.72 -12.30 -13.01
C GLU A 53 -4.57 -11.15 -12.47
N PRO A 54 -5.51 -10.63 -13.27
CA PRO A 54 -6.33 -9.47 -12.86
C PRO A 54 -7.25 -9.86 -11.68
N SER A 55 -7.37 -8.94 -10.73
CA SER A 55 -8.23 -9.09 -9.54
C SER A 55 -7.88 -10.26 -8.62
N LYS A 56 -6.71 -10.86 -8.77
CA LYS A 56 -6.20 -11.91 -7.88
C LYS A 56 -5.03 -11.39 -7.04
N ARG A 57 -4.91 -11.92 -5.84
CA ARG A 57 -3.67 -11.78 -5.05
C ARG A 57 -2.69 -12.84 -5.51
N SER A 58 -1.48 -12.43 -5.87
CA SER A 58 -0.42 -13.30 -6.35
C SER A 58 0.91 -12.89 -5.73
N LEU A 59 1.80 -13.85 -5.50
CA LEU A 59 3.18 -13.60 -5.09
C LEU A 59 4.02 -12.98 -6.23
N ASN A 60 3.51 -13.03 -7.46
CA ASN A 60 4.15 -12.45 -8.64
C ASN A 60 3.83 -10.96 -8.84
N TRP A 61 2.84 -10.44 -8.07
CA TRP A 61 2.41 -9.03 -8.07
C TRP A 61 2.28 -8.56 -6.63
N LEU A 62 3.31 -7.92 -6.11
CA LEU A 62 3.39 -7.49 -4.72
C LEU A 62 3.25 -5.97 -4.61
N LYS A 63 2.47 -5.52 -3.64
CA LYS A 63 2.44 -4.11 -3.25
C LYS A 63 3.51 -3.85 -2.20
N LEU A 64 4.43 -2.96 -2.52
CA LEU A 64 5.41 -2.44 -1.58
C LEU A 64 5.02 -1.02 -1.19
N LYS A 65 4.67 -0.83 0.06
CA LYS A 65 4.29 0.47 0.62
C LYS A 65 5.43 1.03 1.47
N LYS A 66 5.44 2.35 1.66
CA LYS A 66 6.40 3.04 2.54
C LYS A 66 6.51 2.39 3.91
N ASP A 67 5.37 2.04 4.50
CA ASP A 67 5.27 1.47 5.84
C ASP A 67 6.09 0.19 6.05
N TYR A 68 6.48 -0.51 4.96
CA TYR A 68 7.32 -1.70 5.04
C TYR A 68 8.82 -1.41 5.09
N LEU A 69 9.25 -0.16 4.81
CA LEU A 69 10.66 0.23 4.82
C LEU A 69 11.09 0.91 6.12
N ASP A 70 10.17 1.53 6.81
CA ASP A 70 10.46 2.13 8.10
C ASP A 70 10.61 1.01 9.12
N GLU A 71 11.84 0.70 9.51
CA GLU A 71 12.16 -0.29 10.57
C GLU A 71 11.46 0.04 11.90
N GLY A 72 10.88 1.23 12.01
CA GLY A 72 10.07 1.71 13.12
C GLY A 72 8.57 1.78 12.87
N ALA A 73 8.08 1.58 11.62
CA ALA A 73 6.66 1.76 11.27
C ALA A 73 5.71 0.77 11.95
N PHE A 74 6.25 -0.36 12.42
CA PHE A 74 5.53 -1.29 13.30
C PHE A 74 5.79 -1.04 14.79
N ALA A 75 6.67 -0.07 15.13
CA ALA A 75 7.03 0.26 16.49
C ALA A 75 6.21 1.42 17.09
N ASP A 76 5.51 2.16 16.26
CA ASP A 76 4.59 3.20 16.73
C ASP A 76 3.27 2.53 17.18
N SER A 77 3.30 1.94 18.38
CA SER A 77 2.07 1.60 19.09
C SER A 77 1.43 2.92 19.54
N ILE A 78 0.20 3.14 19.12
CA ILE A 78 -0.61 4.25 19.60
C ILE A 78 -1.41 3.71 20.79
N ASP A 79 -1.27 4.33 21.95
CA ASP A 79 -2.09 4.00 23.10
C ASP A 79 -3.51 4.56 22.90
N LEU A 80 -4.45 3.65 22.71
CA LEU A 80 -5.84 3.99 22.43
C LEU A 80 -6.76 3.31 23.45
N VAL A 81 -7.80 4.02 23.84
CA VAL A 81 -8.86 3.48 24.71
C VAL A 81 -10.04 3.03 23.85
N VAL A 82 -10.54 1.84 24.08
CA VAL A 82 -11.77 1.37 23.47
C VAL A 82 -12.96 2.06 24.12
N VAL A 83 -13.66 2.91 23.38
CA VAL A 83 -14.83 3.68 23.85
C VAL A 83 -16.15 3.14 23.32
N GLY A 84 -16.14 2.27 22.32
CA GLY A 84 -17.31 1.65 21.76
C GLY A 84 -16.97 0.42 20.92
N ALA A 85 -17.97 -0.43 20.68
CA ALA A 85 -17.83 -1.58 19.82
C ALA A 85 -19.16 -1.91 19.14
N ASP A 86 -19.09 -2.35 17.88
CA ASP A 86 -20.22 -2.81 17.10
C ASP A 86 -20.18 -4.33 16.91
N TRP A 87 -21.36 -4.93 16.90
CA TRP A 87 -21.48 -6.35 16.61
C TRP A 87 -21.10 -6.67 15.17
N GLY A 88 -20.37 -7.73 15.01
CA GLY A 88 -20.00 -8.26 13.70
C GLY A 88 -21.23 -8.78 12.93
N LYS A 89 -21.12 -8.77 11.58
CA LYS A 89 -22.14 -9.30 10.68
C LYS A 89 -21.60 -10.50 9.89
N GLY A 90 -22.50 -11.32 9.40
CA GLY A 90 -22.15 -12.50 8.61
C GLY A 90 -21.28 -13.49 9.38
N LYS A 91 -20.08 -13.80 8.90
CA LYS A 91 -19.15 -14.77 9.54
C LYS A 91 -18.67 -14.35 10.93
N ARG A 92 -18.85 -13.07 11.30
CA ARG A 92 -18.48 -12.53 12.62
C ARG A 92 -19.70 -12.23 13.49
N ALA A 93 -20.88 -12.77 13.15
CA ALA A 93 -22.05 -12.64 14.00
C ALA A 93 -21.78 -13.28 15.38
N GLY A 94 -22.18 -12.56 16.43
CA GLY A 94 -21.95 -13.03 17.82
C GLY A 94 -20.62 -12.62 18.47
N VAL A 95 -19.76 -11.92 17.73
CA VAL A 95 -18.53 -11.28 18.27
C VAL A 95 -18.47 -9.83 17.84
N PHE A 96 -17.65 -9.03 18.50
CA PHE A 96 -17.43 -7.65 18.06
C PHE A 96 -16.70 -7.64 16.73
N GLY A 97 -17.19 -6.85 15.77
CA GLY A 97 -16.66 -6.74 14.41
C GLY A 97 -15.83 -5.49 14.17
N SER A 98 -16.07 -4.43 14.95
CA SER A 98 -15.31 -3.18 14.92
C SER A 98 -15.27 -2.53 16.29
N PHE A 99 -14.28 -1.66 16.51
CA PHE A 99 -14.09 -0.93 17.76
C PHE A 99 -13.95 0.56 17.45
N LEU A 100 -14.58 1.40 18.24
CA LEU A 100 -14.35 2.83 18.29
C LEU A 100 -13.24 3.07 19.31
N LEU A 101 -12.16 3.68 18.85
CA LEU A 101 -10.98 3.97 19.65
C LEU A 101 -10.84 5.47 19.85
N ALA A 102 -10.39 5.90 21.01
CA ALA A 102 -10.08 7.29 21.32
C ALA A 102 -8.65 7.41 21.83
N CYS A 103 -8.01 8.52 21.49
CA CYS A 103 -6.76 8.97 22.12
C CYS A 103 -7.04 10.22 22.96
N TYR A 104 -6.27 10.38 24.02
CA TYR A 104 -6.27 11.60 24.82
C TYR A 104 -5.35 12.61 24.17
N ASP A 105 -5.81 13.83 24.00
CA ASP A 105 -5.01 14.97 23.55
C ASP A 105 -4.81 15.92 24.74
N GLU A 106 -3.58 16.01 25.23
CA GLU A 106 -3.22 16.87 26.37
C GLU A 106 -3.37 18.37 26.08
N ASN A 107 -3.54 18.75 24.82
CA ASN A 107 -3.66 20.14 24.41
C ASN A 107 -5.13 20.61 24.25
N LEU A 108 -6.08 19.69 24.39
CA LEU A 108 -7.51 19.97 24.33
C LEU A 108 -8.12 19.81 25.74
N GLU A 109 -7.95 20.82 26.60
CA GLU A 109 -8.75 21.03 27.81
C GLU A 109 -10.04 21.80 27.53
#